data_44870624435f39ddce1702c20b54ba15
#
_entry.id   44870624435f39ddce1702c20b54ba15
#
_cell.length_a   1.000
_cell.length_b   1.000
_cell.length_c   1.000
_cell.angle_alpha   90.00
_cell.angle_beta   90.00
_cell.angle_gamma   90.00
#
_symmetry.space_group_name_H-M   'P 1'
#
loop_
_entity.id
_entity.type
_entity.pdbx_description
1 polymer ?
#
loop_
_entity_poly.entity_id
_entity_poly.type
_entity_poly.pdbx_seq_one_letter_code
_entity_poly.pdbx_strand_id
1 'polypeptide(L)'
;MEMKKRVLTGALCGALLVGTVVPALAATEHYNNGASVGGSAEWTAWTQDWESVATDYTKVSLTPGADETELNFAWYSKDNGKAATPVVHFGTDRNNLKTFTGKAADVDASLTDGVAYDYNHVTVTGLKENTTYYYTVEKNGVQSDVETYQTRSFSTVKMLYVGDPQIGASKGQPQGGETLAADSGAANTAARNDAFGWNRTLEAALAQDPDVSFIISAGDQVNKTGKAKEEEYAGYLSPAVLAGLPVATTIGNH
;
A
#
# COMPACT_ATOMS: atom_id res chain seq x y z
N MET A 1 40.38 45.47 11.43
CA MET A 1 40.14 44.70 10.18
C MET A 1 39.55 43.36 10.60
N GLU A 2 38.22 43.29 10.75
CA GLU A 2 37.50 42.12 11.26
C GLU A 2 37.09 41.23 10.11
N MET A 3 37.54 39.99 10.14
CA MET A 3 37.12 38.92 9.23
C MET A 3 35.79 38.33 9.72
N LYS A 4 34.71 38.62 9.00
CA LYS A 4 33.40 37.99 9.20
C LYS A 4 33.46 36.53 8.80
N LYS A 5 33.35 35.64 9.78
CA LYS A 5 33.12 34.20 9.54
C LYS A 5 31.71 34.01 9.00
N ARG A 6 31.59 33.55 7.77
CA ARG A 6 30.34 33.04 7.21
C ARG A 6 30.16 31.61 7.70
N VAL A 7 29.18 31.40 8.54
CA VAL A 7 28.70 30.07 8.89
C VAL A 7 27.82 29.58 7.73
N LEU A 8 28.32 28.58 7.03
CA LEU A 8 27.57 27.88 5.99
C LEU A 8 26.79 26.76 6.67
N THR A 9 25.51 27.01 6.93
CA THR A 9 24.62 25.94 7.41
C THR A 9 24.18 25.12 6.21
N GLY A 10 24.93 24.10 5.90
CA GLY A 10 24.52 23.08 4.94
C GLY A 10 23.55 22.13 5.63
N ALA A 11 22.28 22.21 5.28
CA ALA A 11 21.33 21.16 5.61
C ALA A 11 21.68 19.94 4.76
N LEU A 12 22.33 18.98 5.38
CA LEU A 12 22.61 17.67 4.80
C LEU A 12 21.34 16.83 4.97
N CYS A 13 20.42 16.89 4.02
CA CYS A 13 19.43 15.82 3.84
C CYS A 13 20.17 14.60 3.28
N GLY A 14 20.85 13.91 4.17
CA GLY A 14 21.35 12.59 3.88
C GLY A 14 20.19 11.62 3.96
N ALA A 15 19.67 11.19 2.82
CA ALA A 15 18.95 9.94 2.73
C ALA A 15 19.96 8.85 3.13
N LEU A 16 19.94 8.46 4.40
CA LEU A 16 20.56 7.23 4.82
C LEU A 16 19.71 6.09 4.25
N LEU A 17 20.06 5.66 3.05
CA LEU A 17 19.87 4.29 2.65
C LEU A 17 20.78 3.45 3.57
N VAL A 18 20.34 3.21 4.77
CA VAL A 18 20.89 2.14 5.59
C VAL A 18 20.36 0.88 4.92
N GLY A 19 21.11 0.37 3.96
CA GLY A 19 21.02 -1.01 3.56
C GLY A 19 21.36 -1.84 4.79
N THR A 20 20.39 -2.07 5.64
CA THR A 20 20.48 -3.15 6.61
C THR A 20 20.46 -4.42 5.77
N VAL A 21 21.63 -4.99 5.57
CA VAL A 21 21.76 -6.39 5.23
C VAL A 21 21.02 -7.10 6.35
N VAL A 22 19.73 -7.41 6.14
CA VAL A 22 18.99 -8.29 7.02
C VAL A 22 19.76 -9.61 6.95
N PRO A 23 20.40 -10.06 8.02
CA PRO A 23 21.13 -11.31 7.94
C PRO A 23 20.13 -12.41 7.56
N ALA A 24 20.57 -13.32 6.73
CA ALA A 24 19.81 -14.48 6.25
C ALA A 24 19.32 -15.43 7.35
N LEU A 25 19.32 -15.01 8.60
CA LEU A 25 18.80 -15.71 9.77
C LEU A 25 17.27 -15.72 9.82
N ALA A 26 16.59 -14.96 8.99
CA ALA A 26 15.14 -14.93 8.97
C ALA A 26 14.49 -16.18 8.35
N ALA A 27 15.26 -17.08 7.74
CA ALA A 27 14.73 -18.24 7.03
C ALA A 27 14.15 -19.36 7.92
N THR A 28 14.29 -19.25 9.24
CA THR A 28 13.76 -20.26 10.18
C THR A 28 12.68 -19.72 11.11
N GLU A 29 12.40 -18.44 11.06
CA GLU A 29 11.38 -17.83 11.90
C GLU A 29 10.07 -17.74 11.12
N HIS A 30 9.06 -18.41 11.63
CA HIS A 30 7.70 -18.28 11.09
C HIS A 30 7.22 -16.86 11.33
N TYR A 31 7.04 -16.09 10.26
CA TYR A 31 6.56 -14.69 10.30
C TYR A 31 5.22 -14.53 11.04
N ASN A 32 4.41 -15.59 11.06
CA ASN A 32 3.17 -15.64 11.82
C ASN A 32 3.35 -16.04 13.28
N ASN A 33 4.57 -16.32 13.68
CA ASN A 33 4.88 -16.55 15.08
C ASN A 33 5.26 -15.23 15.72
N GLY A 34 4.31 -14.56 16.33
CA GLY A 34 4.51 -13.27 16.97
C GLY A 34 5.68 -13.19 17.94
N ALA A 35 6.22 -14.32 18.37
CA ALA A 35 7.43 -14.34 19.19
C ALA A 35 8.66 -13.81 18.46
N SER A 36 8.73 -13.91 17.12
CA SER A 36 9.92 -13.50 16.35
C SER A 36 9.97 -11.99 16.08
N VAL A 37 8.83 -11.32 16.06
CA VAL A 37 8.73 -9.87 15.81
C VAL A 37 8.26 -9.08 17.02
N GLY A 38 7.74 -9.78 18.00
CA GLY A 38 7.25 -9.19 19.23
C GLY A 38 8.36 -8.45 20.01
N GLY A 39 8.04 -7.21 20.41
CA GLY A 39 8.97 -6.36 21.11
C GLY A 39 9.99 -5.66 20.21
N SER A 40 9.96 -5.86 18.89
CA SER A 40 10.77 -5.05 17.98
C SER A 40 10.26 -3.61 17.93
N ALA A 41 11.15 -2.66 17.64
CA ALA A 41 10.77 -1.26 17.50
C ALA A 41 9.76 -1.07 16.34
N GLU A 42 9.93 -1.84 15.25
CA GLU A 42 9.02 -1.83 14.09
C GLU A 42 7.62 -2.30 14.45
N TRP A 43 7.52 -3.40 15.19
CA TRP A 43 6.24 -3.90 15.69
C TRP A 43 5.55 -2.88 16.62
N THR A 44 6.33 -2.28 17.52
CA THR A 44 5.81 -1.28 18.44
C THR A 44 5.25 -0.08 17.69
N ALA A 45 5.97 0.45 16.71
CA ALA A 45 5.52 1.54 15.86
C ALA A 45 4.25 1.15 15.11
N TRP A 46 4.24 -0.03 14.47
CA TRP A 46 3.08 -0.53 13.76
C TRP A 46 1.82 -0.62 14.63
N THR A 47 1.94 -1.15 15.84
CA THR A 47 0.80 -1.25 16.76
C THR A 47 0.26 0.10 17.21
N GLN A 48 1.11 1.12 17.29
CA GLN A 48 0.71 2.50 17.59
C GLN A 48 -0.02 3.16 16.41
N ASP A 49 0.41 2.86 15.19
CA ASP A 49 -0.14 3.46 13.97
C ASP A 49 -1.37 2.71 13.46
N TRP A 50 -1.65 1.50 13.96
CA TRP A 50 -2.67 0.61 13.41
C TRP A 50 -4.06 1.22 13.34
N GLU A 51 -4.50 1.96 14.34
CA GLU A 51 -5.84 2.58 14.32
C GLU A 51 -6.00 3.54 13.14
N SER A 52 -4.96 4.27 12.79
CA SER A 52 -4.98 5.15 11.63
C SER A 52 -4.97 4.38 10.31
N VAL A 53 -4.30 3.23 10.27
CA VAL A 53 -4.29 2.33 9.11
C VAL A 53 -5.66 1.68 8.94
N ALA A 54 -6.20 1.08 9.99
CA ALA A 54 -7.45 0.33 9.96
C ALA A 54 -8.67 1.17 9.55
N THR A 55 -8.60 2.47 9.77
CA THR A 55 -9.68 3.42 9.43
C THR A 55 -9.47 4.17 8.12
N ASP A 56 -8.33 3.99 7.43
CA ASP A 56 -8.07 4.60 6.14
C ASP A 56 -8.54 3.71 4.97
N TYR A 57 -9.81 3.83 4.63
CA TYR A 57 -10.43 3.11 3.50
C TYR A 57 -10.18 3.74 2.13
N THR A 58 -9.39 4.81 2.10
CA THR A 58 -9.16 5.60 0.89
C THR A 58 -7.81 5.34 0.24
N LYS A 59 -7.12 4.28 0.60
CA LYS A 59 -5.84 3.88 0.00
C LYS A 59 -5.98 3.73 -1.51
N VAL A 60 -4.96 4.19 -2.22
CA VAL A 60 -4.90 4.06 -3.69
C VAL A 60 -4.36 2.69 -4.03
N SER A 61 -5.08 1.96 -4.87
CA SER A 61 -4.65 0.72 -5.49
C SER A 61 -4.16 1.01 -6.90
N LEU A 62 -2.96 0.56 -7.23
CA LEU A 62 -2.43 0.56 -8.58
C LEU A 62 -2.66 -0.81 -9.21
N THR A 63 -3.11 -0.85 -10.47
CA THR A 63 -3.20 -2.09 -11.24
C THR A 63 -2.60 -1.90 -12.63
N PRO A 64 -2.01 -2.95 -13.25
CA PRO A 64 -1.58 -2.87 -14.63
C PRO A 64 -2.74 -2.43 -15.55
N GLY A 65 -2.43 -1.67 -16.59
CA GLY A 65 -3.38 -1.28 -17.62
C GLY A 65 -3.61 -2.38 -18.66
N ALA A 66 -4.15 -2.01 -19.81
CA ALA A 66 -4.39 -2.93 -20.91
C ALA A 66 -3.08 -3.43 -21.56
N ASP A 67 -2.04 -2.63 -21.46
CA ASP A 67 -0.68 -2.95 -21.88
C ASP A 67 0.36 -2.24 -20.99
N GLU A 68 1.63 -2.40 -21.28
CA GLU A 68 2.76 -1.86 -20.51
C GLU A 68 2.85 -0.33 -20.54
N THR A 69 2.11 0.33 -21.42
CA THR A 69 2.08 1.79 -21.53
C THR A 69 0.97 2.44 -20.69
N GLU A 70 0.23 1.65 -19.93
CA GLU A 70 -0.91 2.10 -19.13
C GLU A 70 -0.79 1.68 -17.67
N LEU A 71 -1.34 2.51 -16.79
CA LEU A 71 -1.46 2.24 -15.36
C LEU A 71 -2.83 2.69 -14.87
N ASN A 72 -3.52 1.83 -14.14
CA ASN A 72 -4.79 2.15 -13.53
C ASN A 72 -4.62 2.54 -12.07
N PHE A 73 -5.40 3.51 -11.66
CA PHE A 73 -5.55 3.99 -10.29
C PHE A 73 -6.99 3.75 -9.85
N ALA A 74 -7.18 3.18 -8.67
CA ALA A 74 -8.49 3.02 -8.06
C ALA A 74 -8.44 3.37 -6.57
N TRP A 75 -9.47 4.01 -6.06
CA TRP A 75 -9.62 4.32 -4.63
C TRP A 75 -11.08 4.59 -4.29
N TYR A 76 -11.39 4.46 -3.01
CA TYR A 76 -12.68 4.89 -2.47
C TYR A 76 -12.57 6.30 -1.90
N SER A 77 -13.64 7.07 -2.04
CA SER A 77 -13.87 8.31 -1.30
C SER A 77 -15.24 8.27 -0.65
N LYS A 78 -15.39 8.89 0.54
CA LYS A 78 -16.73 9.01 1.14
C LYS A 78 -17.60 9.84 0.22
N ASP A 79 -18.79 9.33 -0.08
CA ASP A 79 -19.79 10.08 -0.81
C ASP A 79 -20.16 11.34 -0.01
N ASN A 80 -20.07 12.48 -0.64
CA ASN A 80 -20.43 13.79 -0.10
C ASN A 80 -21.67 14.40 -0.78
N GLY A 81 -22.39 13.59 -1.55
CA GLY A 81 -23.57 13.99 -2.33
C GLY A 81 -23.25 14.83 -3.55
N LYS A 82 -21.96 14.90 -3.96
CA LYS A 82 -21.52 15.62 -5.15
C LYS A 82 -20.80 14.65 -6.08
N ALA A 83 -21.29 14.53 -7.30
CA ALA A 83 -20.55 13.80 -8.33
C ALA A 83 -19.19 14.50 -8.55
N ALA A 84 -18.11 13.82 -8.18
CA ALA A 84 -16.74 14.28 -8.42
C ALA A 84 -16.16 13.55 -9.61
N THR A 85 -15.43 14.26 -10.46
CA THR A 85 -14.59 13.61 -11.48
C THR A 85 -13.28 13.23 -10.81
N PRO A 86 -12.92 11.93 -10.77
CA PRO A 86 -11.64 11.49 -10.22
C PRO A 86 -10.47 12.08 -11.01
N VAL A 87 -9.44 12.53 -10.31
CA VAL A 87 -8.27 13.17 -10.89
C VAL A 87 -6.99 12.53 -10.38
N VAL A 88 -6.09 12.23 -11.32
CA VAL A 88 -4.70 11.88 -11.07
C VAL A 88 -3.81 12.88 -11.80
N HIS A 89 -2.85 13.46 -11.11
CA HIS A 89 -1.77 14.21 -11.74
C HIS A 89 -0.56 13.29 -11.86
N PHE A 90 -0.01 13.17 -13.07
CA PHE A 90 1.02 12.16 -13.36
C PHE A 90 2.03 12.69 -14.38
N GLY A 91 3.32 12.41 -14.18
CA GLY A 91 4.36 12.84 -15.12
C GLY A 91 5.77 12.57 -14.63
N THR A 92 6.74 12.87 -15.47
CA THR A 92 8.18 12.69 -15.18
C THR A 92 8.81 13.92 -14.51
N ASP A 93 8.14 15.04 -14.51
CA ASP A 93 8.56 16.25 -13.80
C ASP A 93 7.63 16.47 -12.60
N ARG A 94 8.18 16.33 -11.40
CA ARG A 94 7.46 16.48 -10.12
C ARG A 94 6.72 17.82 -9.99
N ASN A 95 7.23 18.88 -10.63
CA ASN A 95 6.67 20.21 -10.55
C ASN A 95 5.70 20.53 -11.71
N ASN A 96 5.58 19.62 -12.68
CA ASN A 96 4.76 19.83 -13.87
C ASN A 96 4.08 18.52 -14.28
N LEU A 97 3.12 18.10 -13.48
CA LEU A 97 2.34 16.88 -13.71
C LEU A 97 1.18 17.17 -14.66
N LYS A 98 0.89 16.22 -15.55
CA LYS A 98 -0.28 16.25 -16.43
C LYS A 98 -1.50 15.74 -15.68
N THR A 99 -2.65 16.29 -15.98
CA THR A 99 -3.94 15.86 -15.40
C THR A 99 -4.56 14.75 -16.22
N PHE A 100 -4.95 13.68 -15.55
CA PHE A 100 -5.77 12.59 -16.08
C PHE A 100 -7.05 12.53 -15.28
N THR A 101 -8.16 12.35 -15.97
CA THR A 101 -9.48 12.24 -15.36
C THR A 101 -10.09 10.88 -15.64
N GLY A 102 -10.95 10.42 -14.77
CA GLY A 102 -11.55 9.11 -14.86
C GLY A 102 -13.05 9.11 -14.59
N LYS A 103 -13.52 8.01 -14.03
CA LYS A 103 -14.93 7.79 -13.73
C LYS A 103 -15.09 7.46 -12.26
N ALA A 104 -16.17 7.95 -11.67
CA ALA A 104 -16.66 7.50 -10.37
C ALA A 104 -17.98 6.73 -10.53
N ALA A 105 -18.25 5.86 -9.58
CA ALA A 105 -19.51 5.15 -9.45
C ALA A 105 -19.85 4.96 -7.98
N ASP A 106 -21.12 5.03 -7.65
CA ASP A 106 -21.59 4.77 -6.31
C ASP A 106 -21.31 3.32 -5.92
N VAL A 107 -20.90 3.12 -4.68
CA VAL A 107 -20.77 1.79 -4.06
C VAL A 107 -22.06 1.47 -3.33
N ASP A 108 -22.57 0.27 -3.51
CA ASP A 108 -23.73 -0.21 -2.75
C ASP A 108 -23.42 -0.19 -1.25
N ALA A 109 -24.02 0.75 -0.52
CA ALA A 109 -23.81 0.93 0.91
C ALA A 109 -24.13 -0.34 1.74
N SER A 110 -24.88 -1.29 1.18
CA SER A 110 -25.10 -2.59 1.82
C SER A 110 -23.82 -3.45 1.87
N LEU A 111 -22.80 -3.13 1.09
CA LEU A 111 -21.50 -3.79 1.09
C LEU A 111 -20.49 -3.16 2.06
N THR A 112 -20.82 -2.00 2.62
CA THR A 112 -19.94 -1.15 3.41
C THR A 112 -20.58 -0.73 4.75
N ASP A 113 -21.36 -1.63 5.37
CA ASP A 113 -22.09 -1.39 6.62
C ASP A 113 -22.93 -0.10 6.66
N GLY A 114 -23.49 0.28 5.51
CA GLY A 114 -24.31 1.47 5.37
C GLY A 114 -23.55 2.78 5.15
N VAL A 115 -22.24 2.74 5.06
CA VAL A 115 -21.43 3.91 4.69
C VAL A 115 -21.44 4.09 3.16
N ALA A 116 -21.83 5.27 2.71
CA ALA A 116 -21.81 5.59 1.28
C ALA A 116 -20.39 5.95 0.82
N TYR A 117 -19.93 5.30 -0.23
CA TYR A 117 -18.66 5.57 -0.89
C TYR A 117 -18.84 5.70 -2.39
N ASP A 118 -17.94 6.47 -3.00
CA ASP A 118 -17.70 6.46 -4.43
C ASP A 118 -16.47 5.59 -4.73
N TYR A 119 -16.60 4.72 -5.71
CA TYR A 119 -15.47 4.04 -6.34
C TYR A 119 -14.92 4.92 -7.45
N ASN A 120 -13.66 5.27 -7.36
CA ASN A 120 -12.97 6.12 -8.32
C ASN A 120 -11.99 5.30 -9.14
N HIS A 121 -11.92 5.57 -10.44
CA HIS A 121 -11.01 4.91 -11.36
C HIS A 121 -10.45 5.89 -12.39
N VAL A 122 -9.12 5.90 -12.53
CA VAL A 122 -8.40 6.71 -13.54
C VAL A 122 -7.36 5.82 -14.21
N THR A 123 -7.29 5.88 -15.55
CA THR A 123 -6.20 5.27 -16.32
C THR A 123 -5.26 6.35 -16.81
N VAL A 124 -3.97 6.21 -16.54
CA VAL A 124 -2.92 7.00 -17.17
C VAL A 124 -2.31 6.21 -18.31
N THR A 125 -1.93 6.90 -19.38
CA THR A 125 -1.47 6.30 -20.62
C THR A 125 -0.18 6.95 -21.12
N GLY A 126 0.52 6.29 -22.03
CA GLY A 126 1.72 6.80 -22.66
C GLY A 126 2.96 6.68 -21.79
N LEU A 127 2.99 5.68 -20.91
CA LEU A 127 4.17 5.34 -20.15
C LEU A 127 5.29 4.87 -21.09
N LYS A 128 6.52 5.14 -20.67
CA LYS A 128 7.75 4.68 -21.32
C LYS A 128 8.45 3.71 -20.41
N GLU A 129 9.17 2.76 -20.98
CA GLU A 129 9.98 1.82 -20.20
C GLU A 129 11.09 2.52 -19.39
N ASN A 130 11.53 1.90 -18.32
CA ASN A 130 12.66 2.33 -17.49
C ASN A 130 12.61 3.81 -17.07
N THR A 131 11.41 4.30 -16.76
CA THR A 131 11.15 5.72 -16.51
C THR A 131 10.55 5.92 -15.13
N THR A 132 11.07 6.91 -14.39
CA THR A 132 10.50 7.33 -13.12
C THR A 132 9.40 8.35 -13.36
N TYR A 133 8.27 8.13 -12.73
CA TYR A 133 7.11 9.00 -12.72
C TYR A 133 6.79 9.44 -11.31
N TYR A 134 6.16 10.60 -11.20
CA TYR A 134 5.59 11.15 -9.98
C TYR A 134 4.09 11.30 -10.16
N TYR A 135 3.34 11.11 -9.09
CA TYR A 135 1.91 11.28 -9.16
C TYR A 135 1.30 11.78 -7.86
N THR A 136 0.13 12.39 -7.97
CA THR A 136 -0.78 12.70 -6.86
C THR A 136 -2.19 12.31 -7.26
N VAL A 137 -3.03 12.06 -6.27
CA VAL A 137 -4.44 11.72 -6.45
C VAL A 137 -5.30 12.75 -5.73
N GLU A 138 -6.37 13.23 -6.36
CA GLU A 138 -7.34 14.07 -5.68
C GLU A 138 -8.42 13.22 -5.01
N LYS A 139 -8.53 13.37 -3.69
CA LYS A 139 -9.58 12.75 -2.87
C LYS A 139 -10.48 13.84 -2.31
N ASN A 140 -11.73 13.90 -2.79
CA ASN A 140 -12.69 14.94 -2.37
C ASN A 140 -12.16 16.38 -2.53
N GLY A 141 -11.40 16.65 -3.59
CA GLY A 141 -10.80 17.95 -3.87
C GLY A 141 -9.53 18.25 -3.05
N VAL A 142 -9.01 17.29 -2.31
CA VAL A 142 -7.73 17.40 -1.60
C VAL A 142 -6.68 16.55 -2.32
N GLN A 143 -5.61 17.19 -2.72
CA GLN A 143 -4.49 16.52 -3.38
C GLN A 143 -3.64 15.76 -2.35
N SER A 144 -3.28 14.50 -2.67
CA SER A 144 -2.37 13.70 -1.86
C SER A 144 -0.94 14.21 -1.91
N ASP A 145 -0.10 13.69 -1.05
CA ASP A 145 1.36 13.81 -1.19
C ASP A 145 1.82 13.21 -2.52
N VAL A 146 3.02 13.60 -2.95
CA VAL A 146 3.61 13.12 -4.21
C VAL A 146 4.22 11.76 -3.98
N GLU A 147 3.72 10.78 -4.72
CA GLU A 147 4.22 9.41 -4.78
C GLU A 147 5.10 9.20 -6.01
N THR A 148 5.82 8.08 -6.02
CA THR A 148 6.73 7.71 -7.11
C THR A 148 6.35 6.36 -7.69
N TYR A 149 6.32 6.27 -9.01
CA TYR A 149 6.12 5.05 -9.76
C TYR A 149 7.27 4.85 -10.76
N GLN A 150 7.82 3.63 -10.82
CA GLN A 150 8.92 3.31 -11.73
C GLN A 150 8.49 2.22 -12.71
N THR A 151 8.40 2.55 -14.01
CA THR A 151 8.28 1.53 -15.05
C THR A 151 9.59 0.76 -15.20
N ARG A 152 9.48 -0.51 -15.52
CA ARG A 152 10.61 -1.39 -15.82
C ARG A 152 10.72 -1.62 -17.32
N SER A 153 11.55 -2.58 -17.74
CA SER A 153 11.64 -2.99 -19.13
C SER A 153 10.29 -3.50 -19.64
N PHE A 154 9.91 -3.14 -20.84
CA PHE A 154 8.72 -3.65 -21.52
C PHE A 154 8.99 -4.95 -22.29
N SER A 155 10.25 -5.28 -22.52
CA SER A 155 10.65 -6.52 -23.20
C SER A 155 10.93 -7.68 -22.26
N THR A 156 11.18 -7.39 -20.97
CA THR A 156 11.45 -8.41 -19.94
C THR A 156 10.66 -8.05 -18.70
N VAL A 157 9.67 -8.86 -18.38
CA VAL A 157 8.78 -8.65 -17.25
C VAL A 157 9.20 -9.55 -16.09
N LYS A 158 9.41 -8.96 -14.92
CA LYS A 158 9.53 -9.66 -13.66
C LYS A 158 8.29 -9.39 -12.82
N MET A 159 7.75 -10.42 -12.22
CA MET A 159 6.57 -10.33 -11.37
C MET A 159 6.75 -11.12 -10.09
N LEU A 160 6.14 -10.67 -9.01
CA LEU A 160 5.90 -11.49 -7.84
C LEU A 160 4.57 -12.21 -8.02
N TYR A 161 4.57 -13.52 -7.82
CA TYR A 161 3.35 -14.29 -7.72
C TYR A 161 3.10 -14.61 -6.25
N VAL A 162 2.00 -14.10 -5.72
CA VAL A 162 1.64 -14.22 -4.31
C VAL A 162 0.19 -14.68 -4.18
N GLY A 163 -0.13 -15.38 -3.12
CA GLY A 163 -1.49 -15.80 -2.81
C GLY A 163 -1.71 -15.81 -1.32
N ASP A 164 -2.97 -15.80 -0.93
CA ASP A 164 -3.44 -16.00 0.42
C ASP A 164 -2.77 -15.11 1.50
N PRO A 165 -2.62 -13.80 1.29
CA PRO A 165 -2.22 -12.95 2.41
C PRO A 165 -3.29 -12.93 3.51
N GLN A 166 -4.54 -13.25 3.13
CA GLN A 166 -5.69 -13.47 4.00
C GLN A 166 -5.71 -12.57 5.24
N ILE A 167 -5.57 -11.26 5.02
CA ILE A 167 -5.56 -10.28 6.14
C ILE A 167 -6.79 -10.48 7.01
N GLY A 168 -6.58 -10.79 8.28
CA GLY A 168 -7.64 -11.11 9.24
C GLY A 168 -7.77 -12.60 9.57
N ALA A 169 -6.96 -13.49 8.97
CA ALA A 169 -7.05 -14.93 9.18
C ALA A 169 -6.44 -15.41 10.50
N SER A 170 -5.46 -14.68 11.05
CA SER A 170 -4.67 -15.10 12.23
C SER A 170 -5.42 -14.96 13.57
N LYS A 171 -6.73 -15.06 13.55
CA LYS A 171 -7.58 -14.91 14.74
C LYS A 171 -7.11 -15.80 15.89
N GLY A 172 -7.00 -15.20 17.08
CA GLY A 172 -6.61 -15.90 18.30
C GLY A 172 -5.12 -16.23 18.39
N GLN A 173 -4.31 -15.82 17.43
CA GLN A 173 -2.86 -15.98 17.52
C GLN A 173 -2.23 -14.74 18.19
N PRO A 174 -1.61 -14.90 19.36
CA PRO A 174 -0.91 -13.81 20.00
C PRO A 174 0.33 -13.45 19.18
N GLN A 175 0.58 -12.16 19.04
CA GLN A 175 1.80 -11.66 18.42
C GLN A 175 2.49 -10.73 19.42
N GLY A 176 3.81 -10.77 19.43
CA GLY A 176 4.57 -9.84 20.26
C GLY A 176 4.39 -10.01 21.76
N GLY A 177 4.06 -11.19 22.25
CA GLY A 177 3.80 -11.44 23.65
C GLY A 177 2.42 -10.99 24.13
N GLU A 178 1.56 -10.55 23.21
CA GLU A 178 0.16 -10.25 23.52
C GLU A 178 -0.62 -11.50 23.87
N THR A 179 -1.47 -11.41 24.87
CA THR A 179 -2.51 -12.41 25.12
C THR A 179 -3.79 -11.88 24.50
N LEU A 180 -4.19 -12.45 23.36
CA LEU A 180 -5.50 -12.15 22.79
C LEU A 180 -6.56 -12.83 23.63
N ALA A 181 -7.41 -12.03 24.27
CA ALA A 181 -8.66 -12.58 24.80
C ALA A 181 -9.52 -13.03 23.60
N ALA A 182 -10.08 -14.23 23.71
CA ALA A 182 -10.76 -14.93 22.62
C ALA A 182 -11.84 -14.10 21.89
N ASP A 183 -12.36 -13.03 22.49
CA ASP A 183 -13.49 -12.25 21.98
C ASP A 183 -13.28 -10.74 21.93
N SER A 184 -12.14 -10.22 22.34
CA SER A 184 -11.93 -8.77 22.41
C SER A 184 -11.24 -8.23 21.16
N GLY A 185 -12.02 -7.72 20.21
CA GLY A 185 -11.47 -7.05 19.03
C GLY A 185 -10.59 -7.95 18.15
N ALA A 186 -10.78 -9.27 18.25
CA ALA A 186 -9.93 -10.26 17.61
C ALA A 186 -9.81 -10.07 16.09
N ALA A 187 -10.86 -9.59 15.42
CA ALA A 187 -10.84 -9.34 13.99
C ALA A 187 -9.86 -8.21 13.63
N ASN A 188 -9.92 -7.08 14.34
CA ASN A 188 -9.01 -5.95 14.13
C ASN A 188 -7.57 -6.34 14.46
N THR A 189 -7.35 -7.06 15.56
CA THR A 189 -6.03 -7.53 15.96
C THR A 189 -5.46 -8.53 14.95
N ALA A 190 -6.28 -9.42 14.41
CA ALA A 190 -5.86 -10.34 13.36
C ALA A 190 -5.45 -9.57 12.09
N ALA A 191 -6.26 -8.62 11.64
CA ALA A 191 -5.93 -7.79 10.48
C ALA A 191 -4.64 -6.99 10.70
N ARG A 192 -4.44 -6.41 11.89
CA ARG A 192 -3.20 -5.73 12.26
C ARG A 192 -1.98 -6.64 12.12
N ASN A 193 -2.08 -7.84 12.66
CA ASN A 193 -0.98 -8.79 12.71
C ASN A 193 -0.61 -9.29 11.31
N ASP A 194 -1.62 -9.65 10.53
CA ASP A 194 -1.43 -10.16 9.17
C ASP A 194 -0.92 -9.07 8.23
N ALA A 195 -1.44 -7.84 8.36
CA ALA A 195 -0.96 -6.70 7.59
C ALA A 195 0.51 -6.36 7.87
N PHE A 196 0.96 -6.50 9.12
CA PHE A 196 2.37 -6.37 9.46
C PHE A 196 3.21 -7.44 8.76
N GLY A 197 2.79 -8.70 8.82
CA GLY A 197 3.45 -9.81 8.15
C GLY A 197 3.49 -9.63 6.63
N TRP A 198 2.38 -9.17 6.04
CA TRP A 198 2.26 -8.86 4.63
C TRP A 198 3.24 -7.77 4.19
N ASN A 199 3.29 -6.65 4.91
CA ASN A 199 4.23 -5.57 4.64
C ASN A 199 5.68 -6.09 4.63
N ARG A 200 6.09 -6.82 5.66
CA ARG A 200 7.43 -7.39 5.74
C ARG A 200 7.75 -8.39 4.63
N THR A 201 6.76 -9.17 4.21
CA THR A 201 6.90 -10.11 3.10
C THR A 201 7.21 -9.37 1.79
N LEU A 202 6.48 -8.30 1.50
CA LEU A 202 6.73 -7.49 0.31
C LEU A 202 8.08 -6.78 0.37
N GLU A 203 8.43 -6.19 1.50
CA GLU A 203 9.74 -5.54 1.70
C GLU A 203 10.88 -6.53 1.50
N ALA A 204 10.79 -7.73 2.06
CA ALA A 204 11.80 -8.77 1.91
C ALA A 204 11.92 -9.25 0.45
N ALA A 205 10.79 -9.44 -0.23
CA ALA A 205 10.78 -9.84 -1.64
C ALA A 205 11.43 -8.78 -2.54
N LEU A 206 11.09 -7.50 -2.34
CA LEU A 206 11.66 -6.40 -3.12
C LEU A 206 13.12 -6.11 -2.77
N ALA A 207 13.56 -6.39 -1.57
CA ALA A 207 14.98 -6.34 -1.22
C ALA A 207 15.81 -7.40 -1.96
N GLN A 208 15.20 -8.54 -2.28
CA GLN A 208 15.82 -9.61 -3.06
C GLN A 208 15.80 -9.32 -4.56
N ASP A 209 14.69 -8.80 -5.06
CA ASP A 209 14.48 -8.48 -6.48
C ASP A 209 13.80 -7.11 -6.64
N PRO A 210 14.60 -6.03 -6.69
CA PRO A 210 14.07 -4.66 -6.76
C PRO A 210 13.49 -4.30 -8.14
N ASP A 211 13.69 -5.14 -9.15
CA ASP A 211 13.28 -4.86 -10.53
C ASP A 211 11.89 -5.41 -10.88
N VAL A 212 11.13 -5.81 -9.88
CA VAL A 212 9.75 -6.28 -10.07
C VAL A 212 8.90 -5.19 -10.69
N SER A 213 8.14 -5.56 -11.71
CA SER A 213 7.23 -4.66 -12.44
C SER A 213 5.85 -4.58 -11.77
N PHE A 214 5.33 -5.71 -11.28
CA PHE A 214 4.04 -5.80 -10.62
C PHE A 214 3.88 -7.13 -9.86
N ILE A 215 2.83 -7.20 -9.06
CA ILE A 215 2.41 -8.41 -8.34
C ILE A 215 1.27 -9.07 -9.12
N ILE A 216 1.28 -10.39 -9.26
CA ILE A 216 0.10 -11.20 -9.55
C ILE A 216 -0.39 -11.81 -8.25
N SER A 217 -1.61 -11.46 -7.84
CA SER A 217 -2.25 -12.05 -6.68
C SER A 217 -3.12 -13.24 -7.10
N ALA A 218 -2.91 -14.38 -6.46
CA ALA A 218 -3.70 -15.59 -6.70
C ALA A 218 -5.06 -15.58 -5.96
N GLY A 219 -5.40 -14.50 -5.30
CA GLY A 219 -6.67 -14.37 -4.56
C GLY A 219 -6.48 -14.35 -3.06
N ASP A 220 -7.60 -14.41 -2.35
CA ASP A 220 -7.70 -14.41 -0.90
C ASP A 220 -6.90 -13.29 -0.23
N GLN A 221 -7.10 -12.04 -0.71
CA GLN A 221 -6.41 -10.87 -0.17
C GLN A 221 -6.79 -10.61 1.28
N VAL A 222 -8.04 -10.88 1.62
CA VAL A 222 -8.63 -10.70 2.94
C VAL A 222 -9.29 -11.99 3.40
N ASN A 223 -9.53 -12.13 4.69
CA ASN A 223 -10.10 -13.36 5.25
C ASN A 223 -11.63 -13.37 5.28
N LYS A 224 -12.26 -12.19 5.40
CA LYS A 224 -13.71 -12.09 5.57
C LYS A 224 -14.44 -12.36 4.27
N THR A 225 -15.34 -13.32 4.27
CA THR A 225 -16.31 -13.54 3.19
C THR A 225 -17.54 -12.69 3.44
N GLY A 226 -18.07 -12.01 2.46
CA GLY A 226 -19.26 -11.17 2.61
C GLY A 226 -18.95 -9.69 2.80
N LYS A 227 -19.77 -9.00 3.59
CA LYS A 227 -19.74 -7.54 3.75
C LYS A 227 -18.78 -7.09 4.87
N ALA A 228 -18.50 -5.78 4.91
CA ALA A 228 -17.72 -5.14 5.98
C ALA A 228 -16.30 -5.72 6.12
N LYS A 229 -15.49 -5.50 5.07
CA LYS A 229 -14.09 -5.98 4.98
C LYS A 229 -13.08 -4.83 5.07
N GLU A 230 -13.52 -3.64 5.39
CA GLU A 230 -12.77 -2.39 5.25
C GLU A 230 -11.44 -2.46 6.01
N GLU A 231 -11.42 -2.90 7.25
CA GLU A 231 -10.19 -3.02 8.04
C GLU A 231 -9.18 -3.99 7.41
N GLU A 232 -9.67 -5.11 6.89
CA GLU A 232 -8.82 -6.10 6.25
C GLU A 232 -8.23 -5.56 4.94
N TYR A 233 -9.04 -4.86 4.12
CA TYR A 233 -8.54 -4.18 2.93
C TYR A 233 -7.63 -3.00 3.24
N ALA A 234 -7.92 -2.23 4.28
CA ALA A 234 -7.02 -1.18 4.75
C ALA A 234 -5.65 -1.77 5.12
N GLY A 235 -5.63 -2.91 5.81
CA GLY A 235 -4.42 -3.66 6.12
C GLY A 235 -3.71 -4.21 4.88
N TYR A 236 -4.46 -4.77 3.93
CA TYR A 236 -3.91 -5.30 2.67
C TYR A 236 -3.24 -4.21 1.83
N LEU A 237 -3.83 -3.03 1.73
CA LEU A 237 -3.33 -1.89 0.96
C LEU A 237 -2.35 -1.00 1.74
N SER A 238 -2.06 -1.31 3.01
CA SER A 238 -1.22 -0.47 3.87
C SER A 238 0.28 -0.46 3.52
N PRO A 239 0.89 -1.52 2.90
CA PRO A 239 2.31 -1.48 2.60
C PRO A 239 2.68 -0.30 1.72
N ALA A 240 3.63 0.54 2.17
CA ALA A 240 4.06 1.73 1.45
C ALA A 240 4.59 1.43 0.04
N VAL A 241 5.16 0.24 -0.16
CA VAL A 241 5.66 -0.20 -1.47
C VAL A 241 4.58 -0.30 -2.53
N LEU A 242 3.30 -0.50 -2.14
CA LEU A 242 2.17 -0.57 -3.06
C LEU A 242 1.82 0.76 -3.72
N ALA A 243 2.30 1.88 -3.18
CA ALA A 243 2.21 3.17 -3.87
C ALA A 243 3.00 3.20 -5.19
N GLY A 244 4.03 2.35 -5.33
CA GLY A 244 4.84 2.24 -6.54
C GLY A 244 4.82 0.88 -7.21
N LEU A 245 4.03 -0.09 -6.72
CA LEU A 245 4.00 -1.46 -7.21
C LEU A 245 2.56 -1.91 -7.51
N PRO A 246 2.18 -1.98 -8.78
CA PRO A 246 0.83 -2.40 -9.17
C PRO A 246 0.53 -3.85 -8.80
N VAL A 247 -0.72 -4.16 -8.55
CA VAL A 247 -1.20 -5.52 -8.24
C VAL A 247 -2.27 -5.93 -9.25
N ALA A 248 -2.00 -6.96 -10.02
CA ALA A 248 -2.99 -7.66 -10.82
C ALA A 248 -3.73 -8.66 -9.91
N THR A 249 -4.95 -8.33 -9.52
CA THR A 249 -5.74 -9.09 -8.55
C THR A 249 -6.61 -10.13 -9.23
N THR A 250 -6.66 -11.33 -8.64
CA THR A 250 -7.76 -12.28 -8.85
C THR A 250 -8.57 -12.41 -7.57
N ILE A 251 -9.82 -12.81 -7.68
CA ILE A 251 -10.63 -13.16 -6.52
C ILE A 251 -10.31 -14.60 -6.08
N GLY A 252 -10.36 -14.84 -4.78
CA GLY A 252 -10.28 -16.17 -4.20
C GLY A 252 -11.66 -16.67 -3.78
N ASN A 253 -11.69 -17.53 -2.76
CA ASN A 253 -12.94 -17.96 -2.15
C ASN A 253 -13.32 -17.13 -0.90
N HIS A 254 -12.44 -16.22 -0.49
CA HIS A 254 -12.64 -15.22 0.56
C HIS A 254 -12.88 -13.81 0.06
#